data_7c9d87f313de69c39325b19cda9e3bab
#
_entry.id   7c9d87f313de69c39325b19cda9e3bab
#
_cell.length_a   1.000
_cell.length_b   1.000
_cell.length_c   1.000
_cell.angle_alpha   90.00
_cell.angle_beta   90.00
_cell.angle_gamma   90.00
#
_symmetry.space_group_name_H-M   'P 1'
#
loop_
_entity.id
_entity.type
_entity.pdbx_description
1 polymer ?
#
loop_
_entity_poly.entity_id
_entity_poly.type
_entity_poly.pdbx_seq_one_letter_code
_entity_poly.pdbx_strand_id
1 'polypeptide(L)'
;MDQTVLRNRTFGELAIGESASLVRIVGRDDIDLFATVSGDVNPAHLDAAFAATDLFGHVVAHGMWTAALVSAVLGTRLPGPGTIYLGQALPFPRPVAPGDPITVTLP
;
A
#
# COMPACT_ATOMS: atom_id res chain seq x y z
N MET A 1 3.63 13.81 -8.72
CA MET A 1 2.61 12.78 -8.97
C MET A 1 1.87 13.13 -10.25
N ASP A 2 1.69 12.14 -11.07
CA ASP A 2 0.93 12.31 -12.30
C ASP A 2 -0.57 12.19 -12.03
N GLN A 3 -1.32 13.24 -12.34
CA GLN A 3 -2.77 13.29 -12.16
C GLN A 3 -3.53 13.42 -13.49
N THR A 4 -2.82 13.28 -14.62
CA THR A 4 -3.37 13.63 -15.93
C THR A 4 -4.48 12.69 -16.41
N VAL A 5 -4.65 11.52 -15.84
CA VAL A 5 -5.58 10.49 -16.35
C VAL A 5 -6.56 10.01 -15.28
N LEU A 6 -6.68 10.73 -14.18
CA LEU A 6 -7.62 10.34 -13.13
C LEU A 6 -9.05 10.65 -13.56
N ARG A 7 -9.86 9.60 -13.59
CA ARG A 7 -11.26 9.71 -13.98
C ARG A 7 -12.12 8.95 -12.99
N ASN A 8 -13.16 9.62 -12.49
CA ASN A 8 -14.17 8.95 -11.68
C ASN A 8 -15.03 8.03 -12.55
N ARG A 9 -15.19 6.80 -12.12
CA ARG A 9 -16.14 5.84 -12.68
C ARG A 9 -17.41 5.87 -11.85
N THR A 10 -18.51 6.30 -12.46
CA THR A 10 -19.81 6.34 -11.78
C THR A 10 -20.35 4.93 -11.55
N PHE A 11 -21.30 4.80 -10.62
CA PHE A 11 -21.93 3.50 -10.35
C PHE A 11 -22.47 2.83 -11.62
N GLY A 12 -23.10 3.61 -12.50
CA GLY A 12 -23.65 3.09 -13.75
C GLY A 12 -22.61 2.66 -14.77
N GLU A 13 -21.37 3.12 -14.64
CA GLU A 13 -20.25 2.73 -15.50
C GLU A 13 -19.52 1.47 -15.01
N LEU A 14 -19.75 1.06 -13.77
CA LEU A 14 -19.11 -0.10 -13.18
C LEU A 14 -19.83 -1.38 -13.61
N ALA A 15 -19.07 -2.44 -13.85
CA ALA A 15 -19.59 -3.77 -14.17
C ALA A 15 -19.07 -4.80 -13.18
N ILE A 16 -19.92 -5.78 -12.89
CA ILE A 16 -19.50 -6.93 -12.08
C ILE A 16 -18.38 -7.66 -12.81
N GLY A 17 -17.32 -7.98 -12.09
CA GLY A 17 -16.16 -8.65 -12.68
C GLY A 17 -15.06 -7.70 -13.15
N GLU A 18 -15.28 -6.39 -13.14
CA GLU A 18 -14.21 -5.43 -13.39
C GLU A 18 -13.12 -5.54 -12.33
N SER A 19 -11.89 -5.28 -12.74
CA SER A 19 -10.76 -5.23 -11.81
C SER A 19 -9.81 -4.12 -12.19
N ALA A 20 -9.02 -3.70 -11.22
CA ALA A 20 -7.91 -2.79 -11.42
C ALA A 20 -6.75 -3.22 -10.53
N SER A 21 -5.54 -2.92 -10.95
CA SER A 21 -4.35 -3.29 -10.21
C SER A 21 -3.31 -2.20 -10.22
N LEU A 22 -2.40 -2.29 -9.26
CA LEU A 22 -1.26 -1.40 -9.08
C LEU A 22 -0.07 -2.25 -8.68
N VAL A 23 1.09 -1.95 -9.25
CA VAL A 23 2.36 -2.59 -8.86
C VAL A 23 3.29 -1.53 -8.31
N ARG A 24 3.86 -1.79 -7.13
CA ARG A 24 4.89 -0.96 -6.52
C ARG A 24 6.02 -1.83 -6.02
N ILE A 25 7.25 -1.37 -6.22
CA ILE A 25 8.42 -1.96 -5.56
C ILE A 25 8.67 -1.15 -4.30
N VAL A 26 8.77 -1.84 -3.16
CA VAL A 26 9.02 -1.18 -1.88
C VAL A 26 10.43 -0.63 -1.87
N GLY A 27 10.59 0.68 -1.69
CA GLY A 27 11.87 1.32 -1.50
C GLY A 27 12.10 1.69 -0.03
N ARG A 28 13.36 1.86 0.34
CA ARG A 28 13.70 2.32 1.69
C ARG A 28 13.11 3.70 1.97
N ASP A 29 13.07 4.56 0.97
CA ASP A 29 12.46 5.88 1.07
C ASP A 29 10.96 5.81 1.34
N ASP A 30 10.25 4.84 0.79
CA ASP A 30 8.83 4.63 1.08
C ASP A 30 8.60 4.33 2.55
N ILE A 31 9.44 3.50 3.13
CA ILE A 31 9.37 3.15 4.56
C ILE A 31 9.65 4.38 5.43
N ASP A 32 10.68 5.15 5.08
CA ASP A 32 11.05 6.35 5.82
C ASP A 32 9.94 7.41 5.77
N LEU A 33 9.36 7.62 4.60
CA LEU A 33 8.24 8.55 4.43
C LEU A 33 7.00 8.11 5.20
N PHE A 34 6.68 6.84 5.16
CA PHE A 34 5.55 6.31 5.90
C PHE A 34 5.74 6.45 7.41
N ALA A 35 6.94 6.17 7.91
CA ALA A 35 7.27 6.36 9.31
C ALA A 35 7.10 7.83 9.73
N THR A 36 7.51 8.76 8.88
CA THR A 36 7.38 10.20 9.14
C THR A 36 5.92 10.63 9.19
N VAL A 37 5.13 10.20 8.21
CA VAL A 37 3.72 10.59 8.10
C VAL A 37 2.87 9.98 9.21
N SER A 38 3.11 8.70 9.53
CA SER A 38 2.31 7.97 10.51
C SER A 38 2.77 8.15 11.96
N GLY A 39 4.04 8.50 12.16
CA GLY A 39 4.66 8.46 13.47
C GLY A 39 5.08 7.06 13.92
N ASP A 40 4.91 6.04 13.07
CA ASP A 40 5.32 4.67 13.38
C ASP A 40 6.81 4.50 13.11
N VAL A 41 7.59 4.84 14.10
CA VAL A 41 9.06 4.77 14.07
C VAL A 41 9.59 3.51 14.74
N ASN A 42 8.82 2.43 14.71
CA ASN A 42 9.24 1.14 15.24
C ASN A 42 10.57 0.72 14.57
N PRO A 43 11.61 0.42 15.35
CA PRO A 43 12.92 0.07 14.79
C PRO A 43 12.92 -1.18 13.90
N ALA A 44 11.91 -2.02 13.99
CA ALA A 44 11.73 -3.14 13.05
C ALA A 44 11.63 -2.68 11.59
N HIS A 45 11.23 -1.43 11.37
CA HIS A 45 11.09 -0.85 10.04
C HIS A 45 12.28 0.04 9.65
N LEU A 46 13.04 0.55 10.61
CA LEU A 46 14.01 1.62 10.36
C LEU A 46 15.45 1.25 10.67
N ASP A 47 15.68 0.30 11.59
CA ASP A 47 17.01 -0.01 12.11
C ASP A 47 17.40 -1.43 11.72
N ALA A 48 18.35 -1.53 10.78
CA ALA A 48 18.80 -2.83 10.27
C ALA A 48 19.48 -3.68 11.36
N ALA A 49 20.20 -3.05 12.28
CA ALA A 49 20.84 -3.79 13.38
C ALA A 49 19.81 -4.35 14.37
N PHE A 50 18.78 -3.59 14.68
CA PHE A 50 17.69 -4.08 15.50
C PHE A 50 16.91 -5.19 14.78
N ALA A 51 16.57 -4.95 13.51
CA ALA A 51 15.77 -5.89 12.71
C ALA A 51 16.48 -7.23 12.52
N ALA A 52 17.82 -7.24 12.48
CA ALA A 52 18.59 -8.47 12.37
C ALA A 52 18.39 -9.39 13.57
N THR A 53 18.02 -8.86 14.73
CA THR A 53 17.75 -9.62 15.96
C THR A 53 16.27 -9.84 16.23
N ASP A 54 15.40 -9.28 15.40
CA ASP A 54 13.95 -9.38 15.53
C ASP A 54 13.41 -10.58 14.74
N LEU A 55 12.09 -10.76 14.80
CA LEU A 55 11.37 -11.93 14.29
C LEU A 55 11.71 -12.28 12.84
N PHE A 56 11.80 -11.28 11.95
CA PHE A 56 12.03 -11.52 10.52
C PHE A 56 13.51 -11.48 10.13
N GLY A 57 14.40 -11.02 11.00
CA GLY A 57 15.84 -10.98 10.75
C GLY A 57 16.30 -9.89 9.77
N HIS A 58 15.40 -9.04 9.30
CA HIS A 58 15.69 -7.92 8.41
C HIS A 58 14.62 -6.85 8.54
N VAL A 59 14.91 -5.65 8.02
CA VAL A 59 13.93 -4.56 7.97
C VAL A 59 12.72 -4.98 7.13
N VAL A 60 11.54 -4.68 7.64
CA VAL A 60 10.27 -4.93 6.94
C VAL A 60 9.48 -3.64 6.80
N ALA A 61 8.70 -3.54 5.74
CA ALA A 61 7.78 -2.44 5.55
C ALA A 61 6.62 -2.51 6.54
N HIS A 62 6.05 -1.35 6.87
CA HIS A 62 4.83 -1.29 7.66
C HIS A 62 3.70 -2.02 6.89
N GLY A 63 2.96 -2.87 7.58
CA GLY A 63 1.79 -3.50 6.98
C GLY A 63 0.79 -2.48 6.45
N MET A 64 0.60 -1.38 7.17
CA MET A 64 -0.31 -0.32 6.77
C MET A 64 0.17 0.44 5.53
N TRP A 65 1.47 0.43 5.20
CA TRP A 65 1.95 0.95 3.92
C TRP A 65 1.37 0.15 2.76
N THR A 66 1.39 -1.18 2.86
CA THR A 66 0.77 -2.05 1.87
C THR A 66 -0.74 -1.81 1.77
N ALA A 67 -1.41 -1.62 2.91
CA ALA A 67 -2.82 -1.27 2.94
C ALA A 67 -3.12 0.05 2.24
N ALA A 68 -2.21 1.02 2.30
CA ALA A 68 -2.35 2.29 1.60
C ALA A 68 -2.39 2.12 0.08
N LEU A 69 -1.75 1.09 -0.46
CA LEU A 69 -1.83 0.79 -1.90
C LEU A 69 -3.23 0.36 -2.33
N VAL A 70 -3.96 -0.33 -1.46
CA VAL A 70 -5.38 -0.66 -1.70
C VAL A 70 -6.19 0.64 -1.83
N SER A 71 -5.97 1.57 -0.91
CA SER A 71 -6.60 2.89 -0.98
C SER A 71 -6.26 3.62 -2.29
N ALA A 72 -5.02 3.51 -2.74
CA ALA A 72 -4.59 4.14 -4.00
C ALA A 72 -5.35 3.58 -5.21
N VAL A 73 -5.57 2.28 -5.27
CA VAL A 73 -6.33 1.67 -6.37
C VAL A 73 -7.78 2.15 -6.34
N LEU A 74 -8.41 2.15 -5.16
CA LEU A 74 -9.80 2.62 -5.02
C LEU A 74 -9.95 4.09 -5.41
N GLY A 75 -9.03 4.93 -4.98
CA GLY A 75 -9.14 6.38 -5.15
C GLY A 75 -8.68 6.90 -6.51
N THR A 76 -7.90 6.11 -7.26
CA THR A 76 -7.32 6.59 -8.52
C THR A 76 -7.69 5.77 -9.75
N ARG A 77 -8.09 4.51 -9.58
CA ARG A 77 -8.30 3.59 -10.69
C ARG A 77 -9.70 3.02 -10.78
N LEU A 78 -10.21 2.48 -9.67
CA LEU A 78 -11.52 1.82 -9.69
C LEU A 78 -12.16 1.89 -8.29
N PRO A 79 -13.20 2.67 -8.07
CA PRO A 79 -13.93 3.57 -8.98
C PRO A 79 -13.20 4.85 -9.39
N GLY A 80 -12.13 5.24 -8.68
CA GLY A 80 -11.37 6.43 -8.99
C GLY A 80 -11.74 7.66 -8.15
N PRO A 81 -11.40 8.86 -8.62
CA PRO A 81 -11.58 10.10 -7.86
C PRO A 81 -12.99 10.25 -7.29
N GLY A 82 -13.05 10.75 -6.06
CA GLY A 82 -14.32 10.91 -5.35
C GLY A 82 -14.75 9.73 -4.50
N THR A 83 -14.06 8.59 -4.64
CA THR A 83 -14.33 7.40 -3.82
C THR A 83 -13.97 7.68 -2.36
N ILE A 84 -14.86 7.32 -1.46
CA ILE A 84 -14.64 7.40 -0.02
C ILE A 84 -14.51 5.99 0.53
N TYR A 85 -13.40 5.74 1.22
CA TYR A 85 -13.10 4.46 1.85
C TYR A 85 -13.77 4.41 3.22
N LEU A 86 -14.72 3.51 3.40
CA LEU A 86 -15.50 3.45 4.65
C LEU A 86 -14.96 2.47 5.68
N GLY A 87 -14.29 1.43 5.25
CA GLY A 87 -13.76 0.43 6.18
C GLY A 87 -13.10 -0.72 5.48
N GLN A 88 -12.36 -1.52 6.26
CA GLN A 88 -11.66 -2.68 5.74
C GLN A 88 -11.31 -3.65 6.86
N ALA A 89 -11.02 -4.89 6.49
CA ALA A 89 -10.38 -5.88 7.36
C ALA A 89 -9.20 -6.47 6.60
N LEU A 90 -8.01 -6.44 7.21
CA LEU A 90 -6.78 -6.86 6.54
C LEU A 90 -5.96 -7.79 7.43
N PRO A 91 -5.71 -9.04 7.02
CA PRO A 91 -4.63 -9.84 7.60
C PRO A 91 -3.28 -9.46 6.97
N PHE A 92 -2.21 -9.66 7.72
CA PHE A 92 -0.83 -9.45 7.24
C PHE A 92 -0.07 -10.77 7.38
N PRO A 93 -0.29 -11.73 6.47
CA PRO A 93 0.26 -13.08 6.63
C PRO A 93 1.76 -13.18 6.35
N ARG A 94 2.34 -12.22 5.63
CA ARG A 94 3.75 -12.25 5.25
C ARG A 94 4.39 -10.88 5.36
N PRO A 95 5.68 -10.82 5.77
CA PRO A 95 6.42 -9.56 5.77
C PRO A 95 6.75 -9.12 4.34
N VAL A 96 6.93 -7.81 4.19
CA VAL A 96 7.38 -7.18 2.94
C VAL A 96 8.71 -6.49 3.21
N ALA A 97 9.72 -6.82 2.43
CA ALA A 97 11.05 -6.26 2.57
C ALA A 97 11.37 -5.23 1.48
N PRO A 98 12.31 -4.29 1.73
CA PRO A 98 12.79 -3.40 0.66
C PRO A 98 13.23 -4.20 -0.56
N GLY A 99 12.80 -3.76 -1.74
CA GLY A 99 13.07 -4.44 -3.01
C GLY A 99 11.98 -5.39 -3.47
N ASP A 100 11.02 -5.74 -2.60
CA ASP A 100 9.93 -6.64 -2.97
C ASP A 100 8.94 -5.93 -3.90
N PRO A 101 8.51 -6.60 -4.99
CA PRO A 101 7.39 -6.12 -5.78
C PRO A 101 6.06 -6.46 -5.11
N ILE A 102 5.18 -5.48 -5.04
CA ILE A 102 3.84 -5.64 -4.48
C ILE A 102 2.82 -5.36 -5.57
N THR A 103 1.96 -6.32 -5.81
CA THR A 103 0.83 -6.18 -6.72
C THR A 103 -0.45 -6.15 -5.90
N VAL A 104 -1.21 -5.08 -6.07
CA VAL A 104 -2.55 -4.97 -5.49
C VAL A 104 -3.56 -5.08 -6.61
N THR A 105 -4.46 -6.04 -6.49
CA THR A 105 -5.55 -6.24 -7.44
C THR A 105 -6.87 -6.19 -6.70
N LEU A 106 -7.76 -5.34 -7.19
CA LEU A 106 -9.15 -5.27 -6.72
C LEU A 106 -10.04 -5.88 -7.81
N PRO A 107 -10.70 -7.00 -7.50
CA PRO A 107 -11.64 -7.64 -8.43
C PRO A 107 -12.93 -6.85 -8.59
#